data_ff70258d20dddf35dfbc0310904d313d
#
_entry.id   ff70258d20dddf35dfbc0310904d313d
#
_cell.length_a   1.000
_cell.length_b   1.000
_cell.length_c   1.000
_cell.angle_alpha   90.00
_cell.angle_beta   90.00
_cell.angle_gamma   90.00
#
_symmetry.space_group_name_H-M   'P 1'
#
loop_
_entity.id
_entity.type
_entity.pdbx_description
1 polymer ?
#
loop_
_entity_poly.entity_id
_entity_poly.type
_entity_poly.pdbx_seq_one_letter_code
_entity_poly.pdbx_strand_id
1 'polypeptide(L)'
;MKRTTTIKIVLVAIFSIVSMTSVRAQRVALTSNLLEDVVLAPNLGVEVVFADTQSLFLEATVAPFKLTNHYYNKCLSFRAGYKYWFNQALYAHHLILDGVVTSSESGWGDTALRYEYLGAGLGYGYSFIINERLNLIPSIGVGVAYVRQYEGHDHMLDTGYGVQATVTGGFMPMLTRLALTLQYVLK
;
A
#
# COMPACT_ATOMS: atom_id res chain seq x y z
N MET A 1 14.71 29.40 -2.90
CA MET A 1 14.40 29.30 -4.35
C MET A 1 14.84 28.03 -5.06
N LYS A 2 15.89 27.30 -4.65
CA LYS A 2 16.33 26.06 -5.35
C LYS A 2 15.42 24.83 -5.18
N ARG A 3 14.71 24.68 -4.06
CA ARG A 3 13.86 23.49 -3.77
C ARG A 3 12.62 23.37 -4.68
N THR A 4 11.98 24.46 -5.01
CA THR A 4 10.78 24.49 -5.89
C THR A 4 11.12 24.17 -7.34
N THR A 5 12.31 24.50 -7.80
CA THR A 5 12.76 24.19 -9.16
C THR A 5 13.04 22.70 -9.31
N THR A 6 13.64 22.05 -8.32
CA THR A 6 13.92 20.61 -8.34
C THR A 6 12.62 19.79 -8.37
N ILE A 7 11.62 20.19 -7.58
CA ILE A 7 10.30 19.50 -7.57
C ILE A 7 9.61 19.64 -8.94
N LYS A 8 9.67 20.81 -9.57
CA LYS A 8 9.09 21.00 -10.92
C LYS A 8 9.80 20.15 -11.98
N ILE A 9 11.13 20.05 -11.92
CA ILE A 9 11.90 19.22 -12.86
C ILE A 9 11.57 17.74 -12.67
N VAL A 10 11.45 17.26 -11.44
CA VAL A 10 11.06 15.88 -11.13
C VAL A 10 9.63 15.59 -11.63
N LEU A 11 8.70 16.50 -11.41
CA LEU A 11 7.32 16.35 -11.89
C LEU A 11 7.24 16.34 -13.42
N VAL A 12 8.00 17.21 -14.10
CA VAL A 12 8.08 17.23 -15.57
C VAL A 12 8.72 15.96 -16.10
N ALA A 13 9.78 15.45 -15.46
CA ALA A 13 10.42 14.20 -15.84
C ALA A 13 9.47 13.00 -15.68
N ILE A 14 8.74 12.94 -14.57
CA ILE A 14 7.73 11.88 -14.34
C ILE A 14 6.62 11.99 -15.39
N PHE A 15 6.13 13.19 -15.68
CA PHE A 15 5.09 13.39 -16.70
C PHE A 15 5.57 13.05 -18.10
N SER A 16 6.85 13.36 -18.43
CA SER A 16 7.46 13.00 -19.73
C SER A 16 7.63 11.49 -19.89
N ILE A 17 7.99 10.77 -18.83
CA ILE A 17 8.11 9.30 -18.86
C ILE A 17 6.73 8.66 -19.10
N VAL A 18 5.69 9.18 -18.45
CA VAL A 18 4.30 8.71 -18.65
C VAL A 18 3.81 8.99 -20.09
N SER A 19 4.26 10.08 -20.71
CA SER A 19 3.85 10.46 -22.07
C SER A 19 4.57 9.70 -23.18
N MET A 20 5.70 9.06 -22.90
CA MET A 20 6.49 8.32 -23.91
C MET A 20 6.03 6.88 -24.14
N THR A 21 5.09 6.37 -23.34
CA THR A 21 4.51 5.05 -23.60
C THR A 21 3.57 5.15 -24.79
N SER A 22 4.02 4.66 -25.92
CA SER A 22 3.22 4.50 -27.15
C SER A 22 1.87 3.87 -26.82
N VAL A 23 0.80 4.47 -27.28
CA VAL A 23 -0.61 4.13 -27.05
C VAL A 23 -0.94 2.73 -27.64
N ARG A 24 -0.42 1.68 -27.02
CA ARG A 24 -1.11 0.40 -27.02
C ARG A 24 -2.08 0.47 -25.86
N ALA A 25 -3.33 0.15 -26.09
CA ALA A 25 -4.45 0.33 -25.18
C ALA A 25 -4.04 0.04 -23.70
N GLN A 26 -3.67 1.09 -22.99
CA GLN A 26 -3.34 1.00 -21.57
C GLN A 26 -4.62 0.59 -20.85
N ARG A 27 -4.65 -0.63 -20.30
CA ARG A 27 -5.74 -1.02 -19.43
C ARG A 27 -5.45 -0.45 -18.03
N VAL A 28 -6.46 0.20 -17.48
CA VAL A 28 -6.42 0.70 -16.13
C VAL A 28 -7.44 -0.09 -15.31
N ALA A 29 -7.08 -0.50 -14.13
CA ALA A 29 -7.99 -1.14 -13.21
C ALA A 29 -8.00 -0.43 -11.86
N LEU A 30 -9.17 -0.37 -11.22
CA LEU A 30 -9.33 0.02 -9.83
C LEU A 30 -9.29 -1.23 -8.96
N THR A 31 -8.68 -1.13 -7.79
CA THR A 31 -8.52 -2.25 -6.87
C THR A 31 -8.93 -1.87 -5.45
N SER A 32 -9.49 -2.85 -4.72
CA SER A 32 -9.72 -2.77 -3.28
C SER A 32 -9.38 -4.12 -2.65
N ASN A 33 -8.72 -4.11 -1.49
CA ASN A 33 -8.38 -5.31 -0.74
C ASN A 33 -9.50 -5.62 0.26
N LEU A 34 -10.30 -6.62 -0.04
CA LEU A 34 -11.45 -7.01 0.77
C LEU A 34 -11.06 -7.42 2.21
N LEU A 35 -9.85 -7.96 2.43
CA LEU A 35 -9.41 -8.31 3.78
C LEU A 35 -9.17 -7.07 4.64
N GLU A 36 -8.64 -6.00 4.05
CA GLU A 36 -8.47 -4.71 4.74
C GLU A 36 -9.83 -4.04 4.97
N ASP A 37 -10.76 -4.11 4.00
CA ASP A 37 -12.11 -3.56 4.14
C ASP A 37 -12.90 -4.24 5.27
N VAL A 38 -12.77 -5.57 5.44
CA VAL A 38 -13.42 -6.32 6.53
C VAL A 38 -12.92 -5.89 7.91
N VAL A 39 -11.65 -5.54 8.05
CA VAL A 39 -11.10 -5.01 9.30
C VAL A 39 -11.25 -3.49 9.44
N LEU A 40 -12.15 -2.89 8.67
CA LEU A 40 -12.45 -1.47 8.68
C LEU A 40 -11.24 -0.58 8.31
N ALA A 41 -10.38 -1.07 7.43
CA ALA A 41 -9.29 -0.31 6.84
C ALA A 41 -9.53 -0.10 5.34
N PRO A 42 -10.50 0.78 4.97
CA PRO A 42 -10.82 1.00 3.57
C PRO A 42 -9.59 1.40 2.78
N ASN A 43 -9.48 0.80 1.61
CA ASN A 43 -8.36 1.01 0.72
C ASN A 43 -8.84 1.18 -0.73
N LEU A 44 -8.02 1.86 -1.50
CA LEU A 44 -8.24 2.05 -2.92
C LEU A 44 -6.90 1.99 -3.64
N GLY A 45 -6.87 1.28 -4.75
CA GLY A 45 -5.70 1.20 -5.61
C GLY A 45 -6.04 1.43 -7.07
N VAL A 46 -4.99 1.74 -7.80
CA VAL A 46 -5.00 1.85 -9.27
C VAL A 46 -3.90 0.96 -9.81
N GLU A 47 -4.22 0.17 -10.82
CA GLU A 47 -3.27 -0.65 -11.57
C GLU A 47 -3.28 -0.23 -13.04
N VAL A 48 -2.10 0.00 -13.60
CA VAL A 48 -1.91 0.41 -14.99
C VAL A 48 -1.10 -0.65 -15.71
N VAL A 49 -1.68 -1.27 -16.73
CA VAL A 49 -1.01 -2.19 -17.62
C VAL A 49 -0.29 -1.38 -18.69
N PHE A 50 1.02 -1.51 -18.77
CA PHE A 50 1.85 -0.80 -19.75
C PHE A 50 2.51 -1.72 -20.79
N ALA A 51 2.47 -3.04 -20.56
CA ALA A 51 2.91 -4.06 -21.51
C ALA A 51 2.04 -5.31 -21.39
N ASP A 52 2.12 -6.22 -22.33
CA ASP A 52 1.26 -7.42 -22.41
C ASP A 52 1.31 -8.29 -21.14
N THR A 53 2.45 -8.27 -20.44
CA THR A 53 2.69 -9.08 -19.22
C THR A 53 3.12 -8.24 -18.02
N GLN A 54 2.96 -6.92 -18.06
CA GLN A 54 3.52 -6.04 -17.05
C GLN A 54 2.54 -4.95 -16.63
N SER A 55 2.44 -4.73 -15.33
CA SER A 55 1.64 -3.65 -14.76
C SER A 55 2.35 -2.99 -13.57
N LEU A 56 2.00 -1.74 -13.33
CA LEU A 56 2.34 -1.00 -12.11
C LEU A 56 1.08 -0.78 -11.30
N PHE A 57 1.20 -0.76 -10.00
CA PHE A 57 0.09 -0.43 -9.13
C PHE A 57 0.48 0.52 -8.01
N LEU A 58 -0.51 1.27 -7.54
CA LEU A 58 -0.45 2.12 -6.37
C LEU A 58 -1.70 1.86 -5.53
N GLU A 59 -1.53 1.64 -4.23
CA GLU A 59 -2.62 1.39 -3.28
C GLU A 59 -2.45 2.34 -2.10
N ALA A 60 -3.57 2.85 -1.58
CA ALA A 60 -3.62 3.65 -0.36
C ALA A 60 -4.67 3.07 0.57
N THR A 61 -4.33 2.93 1.85
CA THR A 61 -5.20 2.41 2.91
C THR A 61 -5.30 3.45 4.01
N VAL A 62 -6.52 3.72 4.46
CA VAL A 62 -6.78 4.68 5.53
C VAL A 62 -7.74 4.05 6.53
N ALA A 63 -7.32 3.90 7.78
CA ALA A 63 -8.19 3.52 8.88
C ALA A 63 -8.29 4.67 9.90
N PRO A 64 -9.32 5.50 9.84
CA PRO A 64 -9.46 6.66 10.73
C PRO A 64 -10.25 6.36 12.01
N PHE A 65 -10.42 5.09 12.39
CA PHE A 65 -11.43 4.71 13.37
C PHE A 65 -10.99 4.98 14.82
N LYS A 66 -11.82 5.74 15.50
CA LYS A 66 -11.80 5.94 16.93
C LYS A 66 -13.13 5.43 17.49
N LEU A 67 -13.12 4.23 18.07
CA LEU A 67 -14.33 3.63 18.66
C LEU A 67 -14.68 4.28 20.00
N THR A 68 -13.67 4.53 20.83
CA THR A 68 -13.79 5.28 22.10
C THR A 68 -12.49 6.03 22.37
N ASN A 69 -12.42 6.79 23.47
CA ASN A 69 -11.18 7.47 23.86
C ASN A 69 -10.04 6.48 24.22
N HIS A 70 -10.38 5.24 24.57
CA HIS A 70 -9.43 4.20 24.97
C HIS A 70 -9.22 3.10 23.92
N TYR A 71 -10.02 3.10 22.82
CA TYR A 71 -9.93 2.11 21.77
C TYR A 71 -9.97 2.81 20.41
N TYR A 72 -8.83 2.88 19.78
CA TYR A 72 -8.71 3.44 18.45
C TYR A 72 -7.70 2.67 17.60
N ASN A 73 -7.92 2.70 16.32
CA ASN A 73 -6.98 2.17 15.33
C ASN A 73 -6.92 3.15 14.16
N LYS A 74 -5.81 3.85 14.07
CA LYS A 74 -5.52 4.76 12.97
C LYS A 74 -4.42 4.14 12.13
N CYS A 75 -4.64 4.03 10.84
CA CYS A 75 -3.63 3.53 9.91
C CYS A 75 -3.64 4.37 8.64
N LEU A 76 -2.46 4.74 8.19
CA LEU A 76 -2.22 5.31 6.88
C LEU A 76 -1.12 4.50 6.22
N SER A 77 -1.45 3.86 5.11
CA SER A 77 -0.51 3.03 4.36
C SER A 77 -0.53 3.40 2.89
N PHE A 78 0.65 3.43 2.29
CA PHE A 78 0.83 3.54 0.85
C PHE A 78 1.67 2.38 0.38
N ARG A 79 1.23 1.73 -0.70
CA ARG A 79 1.94 0.64 -1.34
C ARG A 79 2.05 0.93 -2.83
N ALA A 80 3.23 0.74 -3.38
CA ALA A 80 3.48 0.82 -4.80
C ALA A 80 4.27 -0.39 -5.25
N GLY A 81 4.04 -0.86 -6.46
CA GLY A 81 4.76 -2.01 -6.94
C GLY A 81 4.55 -2.32 -8.41
N TYR A 82 5.20 -3.39 -8.79
CA TYR A 82 5.24 -3.93 -10.13
C TYR A 82 4.73 -5.36 -10.10
N LYS A 83 3.95 -5.75 -11.13
CA LYS A 83 3.50 -7.12 -11.34
C LYS A 83 4.01 -7.64 -12.68
N TYR A 84 4.56 -8.82 -12.65
CA TYR A 84 4.91 -9.60 -13.83
C TYR A 84 3.92 -10.77 -13.98
N TRP A 85 3.18 -10.77 -15.07
CA TRP A 85 2.16 -11.76 -15.42
C TRP A 85 2.76 -12.81 -16.32
N PHE A 86 2.56 -14.10 -16.01
CA PHE A 86 3.18 -15.18 -16.77
C PHE A 86 2.60 -15.35 -18.17
N ASN A 87 1.32 -15.00 -18.35
CA ASN A 87 0.65 -15.13 -19.64
C ASN A 87 0.27 -13.75 -20.21
N GLN A 88 -0.72 -13.14 -19.63
CA GLN A 88 -1.26 -11.84 -20.04
C GLN A 88 -1.60 -11.01 -18.79
N ALA A 89 -1.39 -9.70 -18.87
CA ALA A 89 -1.70 -8.81 -17.78
C ALA A 89 -3.17 -8.89 -17.37
N LEU A 90 -3.41 -8.88 -16.06
CA LEU A 90 -4.68 -9.03 -15.38
C LEU A 90 -5.26 -10.45 -15.43
N TYR A 91 -4.51 -11.44 -15.88
CA TYR A 91 -4.96 -12.83 -16.02
C TYR A 91 -4.04 -13.83 -15.33
N ALA A 92 -4.63 -14.76 -14.57
CA ALA A 92 -3.97 -15.92 -13.96
C ALA A 92 -2.78 -15.54 -13.03
N HIS A 93 -1.69 -16.23 -13.17
CA HIS A 93 -0.52 -16.17 -12.29
C HIS A 93 0.33 -14.92 -12.49
N HIS A 94 0.80 -14.32 -11.40
CA HIS A 94 1.72 -13.20 -11.46
C HIS A 94 2.63 -13.12 -10.23
N LEU A 95 3.82 -12.60 -10.43
CA LEU A 95 4.74 -12.19 -9.39
C LEU A 95 4.53 -10.71 -9.07
N ILE A 96 4.77 -10.36 -7.82
CA ILE A 96 4.62 -9.00 -7.29
C ILE A 96 5.95 -8.59 -6.68
N LEU A 97 6.44 -7.42 -7.06
CA LEU A 97 7.50 -6.70 -6.34
C LEU A 97 6.88 -5.43 -5.80
N ASP A 98 6.87 -5.27 -4.49
CA ASP A 98 6.24 -4.11 -3.87
C ASP A 98 7.10 -3.44 -2.80
N GLY A 99 6.84 -2.15 -2.61
CA GLY A 99 7.29 -1.35 -1.49
C GLY A 99 6.09 -0.82 -0.73
N VAL A 100 6.21 -0.75 0.58
CA VAL A 100 5.14 -0.28 1.47
C VAL A 100 5.69 0.67 2.51
N VAL A 101 4.97 1.76 2.73
CA VAL A 101 5.20 2.68 3.86
C VAL A 101 3.91 2.79 4.64
N THR A 102 4.01 2.58 5.96
CA THR A 102 2.84 2.59 6.84
C THR A 102 3.16 3.33 8.11
N SER A 103 2.19 4.12 8.57
CA SER A 103 2.11 4.66 9.92
C SER A 103 0.80 4.15 10.53
N SER A 104 0.91 3.41 11.62
CA SER A 104 -0.23 2.85 12.33
C SER A 104 -0.14 3.18 13.80
N GLU A 105 -1.26 3.60 14.38
CA GLU A 105 -1.38 3.94 15.78
C GLU A 105 -2.61 3.23 16.34
N SER A 106 -2.41 2.44 17.39
CA SER A 106 -3.48 1.73 18.08
C SER A 106 -3.43 2.00 19.56
N GLY A 107 -4.59 2.31 20.14
CA GLY A 107 -4.78 2.48 21.57
C GLY A 107 -5.63 1.36 22.16
N TRP A 108 -5.18 0.82 23.29
CA TRP A 108 -5.90 -0.18 24.05
C TRP A 108 -5.78 0.12 25.55
N GLY A 109 -6.87 0.61 26.15
CA GLY A 109 -6.85 1.07 27.53
C GLY A 109 -5.96 2.30 27.70
N ASP A 110 -4.97 2.21 28.59
CA ASP A 110 -4.02 3.29 28.88
C ASP A 110 -2.72 3.19 28.06
N THR A 111 -2.64 2.22 27.16
CA THR A 111 -1.44 1.99 26.33
C THR A 111 -1.69 2.42 24.89
N ALA A 112 -0.81 3.25 24.37
CA ALA A 112 -0.78 3.62 22.96
C ALA A 112 0.47 3.07 22.30
N LEU A 113 0.30 2.37 21.18
CA LEU A 113 1.37 1.82 20.38
C LEU A 113 1.32 2.45 18.98
N ARG A 114 2.43 3.02 18.56
CA ARG A 114 2.60 3.52 17.20
C ARG A 114 3.69 2.74 16.49
N TYR A 115 3.37 2.27 15.31
CA TYR A 115 4.29 1.58 14.42
C TYR A 115 4.45 2.39 13.14
N GLU A 116 5.70 2.62 12.77
CA GLU A 116 6.05 3.13 11.44
C GLU A 116 6.94 2.10 10.78
N TYR A 117 6.63 1.71 9.56
CA TYR A 117 7.51 0.83 8.83
C TYR A 117 7.62 1.21 7.35
N LEU A 118 8.81 0.96 6.83
CA LEU A 118 9.14 1.02 5.42
C LEU A 118 9.66 -0.36 5.01
N GLY A 119 8.97 -1.01 4.11
CA GLY A 119 9.29 -2.38 3.69
C GLY A 119 9.31 -2.56 2.19
N ALA A 120 9.93 -3.64 1.77
CA ALA A 120 9.88 -4.14 0.40
C ALA A 120 9.72 -5.65 0.41
N GLY A 121 9.02 -6.19 -0.57
CA GLY A 121 8.70 -7.60 -0.62
C GLY A 121 8.53 -8.16 -2.01
N LEU A 122 8.54 -9.48 -2.04
CA LEU A 122 8.19 -10.28 -3.19
C LEU A 122 6.93 -11.08 -2.88
N GLY A 123 5.99 -11.07 -3.81
CA GLY A 123 4.73 -11.75 -3.65
C GLY A 123 4.34 -12.55 -4.88
N TYR A 124 3.31 -13.32 -4.68
CA TYR A 124 2.67 -14.13 -5.71
C TYR A 124 1.16 -13.98 -5.60
N GLY A 125 0.50 -13.92 -6.73
CA GLY A 125 -0.95 -13.85 -6.80
C GLY A 125 -1.53 -14.61 -7.97
N TYR A 126 -2.83 -14.86 -7.87
CA TYR A 126 -3.60 -15.48 -8.94
C TYR A 126 -4.88 -14.67 -9.21
N SER A 127 -5.13 -14.33 -10.47
CA SER A 127 -6.31 -13.58 -10.89
C SER A 127 -7.39 -14.54 -11.39
N PHE A 128 -8.49 -14.62 -10.64
CA PHE A 128 -9.72 -15.28 -11.06
C PHE A 128 -10.62 -14.28 -11.76
N ILE A 129 -10.94 -14.53 -13.01
CA ILE A 129 -11.88 -13.71 -13.78
C ILE A 129 -13.30 -14.09 -13.34
N ILE A 130 -14.02 -13.13 -12.75
CA ILE A 130 -15.44 -13.29 -12.42
C ILE A 130 -16.31 -12.94 -13.65
N ASN A 131 -15.97 -11.84 -14.31
CA ASN A 131 -16.59 -11.41 -15.56
C ASN A 131 -15.62 -10.54 -16.38
N GLU A 132 -16.06 -9.97 -17.51
CA GLU A 132 -15.24 -9.19 -18.43
C GLU A 132 -14.53 -7.97 -17.80
N ARG A 133 -15.00 -7.51 -16.63
CA ARG A 133 -14.47 -6.32 -15.94
C ARG A 133 -14.07 -6.55 -14.51
N LEU A 134 -14.41 -7.71 -13.95
CA LEU A 134 -14.22 -7.96 -12.53
C LEU A 134 -13.36 -9.18 -12.28
N ASN A 135 -12.27 -9.00 -11.56
CA ASN A 135 -11.37 -10.06 -11.15
C ASN A 135 -11.29 -10.12 -9.62
N LEU A 136 -11.07 -11.31 -9.10
CA LEU A 136 -10.74 -11.57 -7.70
C LEU A 136 -9.32 -12.13 -7.61
N ILE A 137 -8.46 -11.49 -6.82
CA ILE A 137 -7.03 -11.76 -6.81
C ILE A 137 -6.56 -12.05 -5.38
N PRO A 138 -6.53 -13.32 -4.93
CA PRO A 138 -5.76 -13.69 -3.77
C PRO A 138 -4.27 -13.49 -4.03
N SER A 139 -3.57 -12.93 -3.04
CA SER A 139 -2.12 -12.73 -3.12
C SER A 139 -1.46 -12.78 -1.75
N ILE A 140 -0.23 -13.29 -1.73
CA ILE A 140 0.62 -13.36 -0.55
C ILE A 140 2.03 -12.87 -0.91
N GLY A 141 2.70 -12.20 0.02
CA GLY A 141 4.05 -11.71 -0.18
C GLY A 141 4.83 -11.64 1.12
N VAL A 142 6.11 -11.87 1.02
CA VAL A 142 7.07 -11.81 2.12
C VAL A 142 8.21 -10.87 1.77
N GLY A 143 8.82 -10.28 2.76
CA GLY A 143 9.90 -9.33 2.54
C GLY A 143 10.59 -8.91 3.81
N VAL A 144 11.22 -7.77 3.75
CA VAL A 144 11.88 -7.14 4.90
C VAL A 144 11.37 -5.72 5.08
N ALA A 145 11.24 -5.32 6.32
CA ALA A 145 10.90 -3.95 6.65
C ALA A 145 11.82 -3.41 7.76
N TYR A 146 12.08 -2.13 7.68
CA TYR A 146 12.60 -1.36 8.79
C TYR A 146 11.42 -0.84 9.60
N VAL A 147 11.30 -1.32 10.83
CA VAL A 147 10.18 -1.01 11.73
C VAL A 147 10.66 -0.09 12.83
N ARG A 148 9.89 0.93 13.16
CA ARG A 148 10.04 1.77 14.35
C ARG A 148 8.79 1.61 15.19
N GLN A 149 8.99 1.30 16.45
CA GLN A 149 7.93 1.19 17.44
C GLN A 149 8.09 2.31 18.47
N TYR A 150 6.99 3.00 18.74
CA TYR A 150 6.88 4.01 19.77
C TYR A 150 5.85 3.52 20.78
N GLU A 151 6.22 3.50 22.04
CA GLU A 151 5.34 3.13 23.15
C GLU A 151 5.13 4.33 24.04
N GLY A 152 3.88 4.68 24.31
CA GLY A 152 3.50 5.83 25.12
C GLY A 152 2.20 5.59 25.88
N HIS A 153 1.89 6.48 26.84
CA HIS A 153 0.60 6.50 27.51
C HIS A 153 -0.44 7.22 26.64
N ASP A 154 -1.68 6.79 26.74
CA ASP A 154 -2.81 7.37 26.04
C ASP A 154 -2.89 8.90 26.27
N HIS A 155 -3.25 9.68 25.26
CA HIS A 155 -3.29 11.14 25.16
C HIS A 155 -1.98 11.90 24.87
N MET A 156 -0.84 11.26 24.78
CA MET A 156 0.43 11.95 24.62
C MET A 156 0.96 11.96 23.19
N LEU A 157 0.48 11.08 22.33
CA LEU A 157 0.87 11.03 20.90
C LEU A 157 0.14 12.08 20.06
N ASP A 158 -1.04 12.55 20.51
CA ASP A 158 -1.86 13.52 19.77
C ASP A 158 -1.49 14.99 20.05
N THR A 159 -0.79 15.28 21.14
CA THR A 159 -0.50 16.67 21.59
C THR A 159 0.89 17.17 21.30
N GLY A 160 1.81 16.33 20.81
CA GLY A 160 3.16 16.76 20.45
C GLY A 160 4.05 17.22 21.61
N TYR A 161 3.61 17.10 22.84
CA TYR A 161 4.34 17.51 24.03
C TYR A 161 4.98 16.33 24.77
N GLY A 162 6.27 16.19 24.59
CA GLY A 162 7.25 15.88 25.62
C GLY A 162 7.15 14.56 26.38
N VAL A 163 6.75 13.43 25.77
CA VAL A 163 6.88 12.14 26.42
C VAL A 163 8.03 11.35 25.84
N GLN A 164 8.84 10.79 26.72
CA GLN A 164 9.89 9.85 26.35
C GLN A 164 9.25 8.56 25.80
N ALA A 165 8.90 8.57 24.51
CA ALA A 165 8.56 7.35 23.83
C ALA A 165 9.81 6.49 23.73
N THR A 166 9.76 5.27 24.25
CA THR A 166 10.83 4.30 23.98
C THR A 166 10.77 3.95 22.51
N VAL A 167 11.82 4.33 21.77
CA VAL A 167 11.91 4.03 20.33
C VAL A 167 12.75 2.79 20.16
N THR A 168 12.13 1.72 19.69
CA THR A 168 12.84 0.52 19.27
C THR A 168 12.73 0.43 17.74
N GLY A 169 13.85 0.24 17.06
CA GLY A 169 13.85 0.16 15.60
C GLY A 169 14.81 -0.91 15.09
N GLY A 170 14.45 -1.53 13.96
CA GLY A 170 15.30 -2.53 13.33
C GLY A 170 14.70 -3.12 12.06
N PHE A 171 15.53 -3.86 11.34
CA PHE A 171 15.09 -4.65 10.20
C PHE A 171 14.54 -5.99 10.68
N MET A 172 13.38 -6.37 10.13
CA MET A 172 12.79 -7.68 10.40
C MET A 172 12.17 -8.27 9.14
N PRO A 173 12.19 -9.60 9.00
CA PRO A 173 11.36 -10.26 7.99
C PRO A 173 9.89 -10.12 8.36
N MET A 174 9.04 -9.89 7.36
CA MET A 174 7.62 -9.75 7.58
C MET A 174 6.79 -10.24 6.40
N LEU A 175 5.53 -10.52 6.67
CA LEU A 175 4.52 -10.70 5.64
C LEU A 175 4.16 -9.32 5.08
N THR A 176 4.67 -9.00 3.87
CA THR A 176 4.45 -7.69 3.26
C THR A 176 3.10 -7.56 2.58
N ARG A 177 2.51 -8.70 2.18
CA ARG A 177 1.21 -8.73 1.50
C ARG A 177 0.42 -9.97 1.94
N LEU A 178 -0.82 -9.74 2.36
CA LEU A 178 -1.89 -10.72 2.44
C LEU A 178 -3.15 -10.00 1.95
N ALA A 179 -3.61 -10.37 0.76
CA ALA A 179 -4.71 -9.66 0.14
C ALA A 179 -5.66 -10.58 -0.60
N LEU A 180 -6.93 -10.21 -0.55
CA LEU A 180 -7.97 -10.69 -1.44
C LEU A 180 -8.49 -9.47 -2.20
N THR A 181 -7.86 -9.17 -3.33
CA THR A 181 -8.11 -7.93 -4.07
C THR A 181 -9.27 -8.12 -5.04
N LEU A 182 -10.27 -7.25 -4.93
CA LEU A 182 -11.28 -7.04 -5.95
C LEU A 182 -10.75 -6.03 -6.96
N GLN A 183 -10.71 -6.40 -8.24
CA GLN A 183 -10.17 -5.56 -9.31
C GLN A 183 -11.22 -5.30 -10.36
N TYR A 184 -11.51 -4.02 -10.62
CA TYR A 184 -12.42 -3.58 -11.67
C TYR A 184 -11.65 -2.96 -12.83
N VAL A 185 -11.71 -3.59 -14.01
CA VAL A 185 -10.99 -3.17 -15.22
C VAL A 185 -11.80 -2.09 -15.93
N LEU A 186 -11.18 -0.92 -16.07
CA LEU A 186 -11.70 0.19 -16.87
C LEU A 186 -11.32 -0.06 -18.35
N LYS A 187 -12.20 0.29 -19.25
CA LYS A 187 -11.90 0.20 -20.69
C LYS A 187 -11.07 1.38 -21.14
#